data_cd29b280b54c90b9aa4fa5ff4108f458
#
_entry.id   cd29b280b54c90b9aa4fa5ff4108f458
#
_cell.length_a   1.000
_cell.length_b   1.000
_cell.length_c   1.000
_cell.angle_alpha   90.00
_cell.angle_beta   90.00
_cell.angle_gamma   90.00
#
_symmetry.space_group_name_H-M   'P 1'
#
loop_
_entity.id
_entity.type
_entity.pdbx_description
1 polymer ?
#
loop_
_entity_poly.entity_id
_entity_poly.type
_entity_poly.pdbx_seq_one_letter_code
_entity_poly.pdbx_strand_id
1 'polypeptide(L)'
;MSVFSDTLTRYIEHKNIKVFSLAKYCDLDRSTMYKILNGKRNPPSSEVFEKMTQFMHLTPIEYNFLKETLEITQVGPDTYYTRKSVENFICHFPDQPATEITGSSFSPDPVPEQSQTDCISLASQQHINYYVHQMILSESVHANGKIAMFIQPDYKFLFSLLASLHASASLKIDHIFCVGTEPAFTRNHQLINLKYLREIFPLYMAGLDYSLWYYYDRIQSHYYNFNLFPCMILTSDAAILCSSDYQNGIFIKSPDVVQLLWNQFISYKEQCSLFFRPAPLTPENHKAVIDSLFDTFYDQNDLIGIQPEPCLTPFFTGNLLHEIFNYDLPQADAILAAAEQAFQMNMVKIQNEQFLIYSTREGLLQFAKTGLTDEIPEIFYHPLTVEQRIEILNGVRQCCETGVYRFLQKPLSHLPHNLHFCIRGTMGSMVFRNNTGQIIVLNIEETCLVSIFRDYLEHMNPASYCSTEKATELVDQIINDLQNNRI
;
A
#
# COMPACT_ATOMS: atom_id res chain seq x y z
N MET A 1 27.11 1.22 -21.70
CA MET A 1 25.99 1.38 -22.67
C MET A 1 24.70 1.40 -21.87
N SER A 2 23.63 2.00 -22.35
CA SER A 2 22.36 1.99 -21.63
C SER A 2 21.50 0.78 -22.05
N VAL A 3 20.56 0.35 -21.20
CA VAL A 3 19.64 -0.75 -21.51
C VAL A 3 18.89 -0.49 -22.83
N PHE A 4 18.49 0.77 -23.06
CA PHE A 4 17.87 1.21 -24.30
C PHE A 4 18.80 1.04 -25.51
N SER A 5 20.03 1.55 -25.42
CA SER A 5 20.99 1.49 -26.55
C SER A 5 21.33 0.04 -26.92
N ASP A 6 21.45 -0.85 -25.95
CA ASP A 6 21.75 -2.27 -26.18
C ASP A 6 20.57 -2.98 -26.86
N THR A 7 19.32 -2.68 -26.40
CA THR A 7 18.11 -3.24 -27.01
C THR A 7 17.89 -2.71 -28.42
N LEU A 8 18.07 -1.41 -28.64
CA LEU A 8 17.95 -0.77 -29.94
C LEU A 8 18.96 -1.36 -30.94
N THR A 9 20.22 -1.49 -30.53
CA THR A 9 21.28 -2.08 -31.36
C THR A 9 20.94 -3.53 -31.74
N ARG A 10 20.47 -4.33 -30.79
CA ARG A 10 20.02 -5.71 -31.03
C ARG A 10 18.91 -5.79 -32.06
N TYR A 11 17.90 -4.90 -32.01
CA TYR A 11 16.83 -4.87 -32.98
C TYR A 11 17.30 -4.44 -34.37
N ILE A 12 18.22 -3.47 -34.46
CA ILE A 12 18.82 -3.03 -35.71
C ILE A 12 19.58 -4.19 -36.39
N GLU A 13 20.39 -4.92 -35.63
CA GLU A 13 21.15 -6.07 -36.10
C GLU A 13 20.21 -7.21 -36.53
N HIS A 14 19.27 -7.60 -35.69
CA HIS A 14 18.36 -8.71 -35.96
C HIS A 14 17.49 -8.48 -37.20
N LYS A 15 17.05 -7.24 -37.40
CA LYS A 15 16.21 -6.85 -38.55
C LYS A 15 17.02 -6.39 -39.77
N ASN A 16 18.37 -6.48 -39.72
CA ASN A 16 19.28 -6.07 -40.78
C ASN A 16 19.06 -4.63 -41.29
N ILE A 17 18.83 -3.69 -40.34
CA ILE A 17 18.52 -2.29 -40.64
C ILE A 17 19.82 -1.50 -40.87
N LYS A 18 19.88 -0.74 -41.97
CA LYS A 18 20.98 0.17 -42.24
C LYS A 18 20.86 1.42 -41.33
N VAL A 19 21.78 1.62 -40.42
CA VAL A 19 21.81 2.77 -39.49
C VAL A 19 21.68 4.11 -40.19
N PHE A 20 22.31 4.26 -41.38
CA PHE A 20 22.19 5.46 -42.17
C PHE A 20 20.76 5.74 -42.67
N SER A 21 20.04 4.72 -43.10
CA SER A 21 18.65 4.84 -43.53
C SER A 21 17.72 5.18 -42.39
N LEU A 22 17.92 4.57 -41.21
CA LEU A 22 17.20 4.87 -40.00
C LEU A 22 17.43 6.33 -39.55
N ALA A 23 18.69 6.79 -39.52
CA ALA A 23 19.04 8.17 -39.15
C ALA A 23 18.33 9.16 -40.10
N LYS A 24 18.38 8.93 -41.43
CA LYS A 24 17.75 9.79 -42.41
C LYS A 24 16.22 9.84 -42.24
N TYR A 25 15.58 8.70 -41.95
CA TYR A 25 14.13 8.65 -41.73
C TYR A 25 13.70 9.40 -40.46
N CYS A 26 14.54 9.37 -39.43
CA CYS A 26 14.31 10.08 -38.18
C CYS A 26 14.73 11.54 -38.18
N ASP A 27 15.15 12.09 -39.34
CA ASP A 27 15.69 13.45 -39.47
C ASP A 27 16.89 13.73 -38.55
N LEU A 28 17.71 12.71 -38.26
CA LEU A 28 18.89 12.79 -37.45
C LEU A 28 20.17 12.75 -38.25
N ASP A 29 21.16 13.53 -37.87
CA ASP A 29 22.51 13.38 -38.38
C ASP A 29 23.15 12.06 -37.90
N ARG A 30 24.11 11.56 -38.69
CA ARG A 30 24.79 10.27 -38.42
C ARG A 30 25.47 10.25 -37.05
N SER A 31 26.09 11.36 -36.64
CA SER A 31 26.79 11.48 -35.36
C SER A 31 25.82 11.32 -34.18
N THR A 32 24.67 11.98 -34.25
CA THR A 32 23.60 11.88 -33.25
C THR A 32 23.04 10.46 -33.14
N MET A 33 22.78 9.81 -34.28
CA MET A 33 22.33 8.41 -34.27
C MET A 33 23.34 7.47 -33.60
N TYR A 34 24.64 7.62 -33.93
CA TYR A 34 25.67 6.81 -33.26
C TYR A 34 25.84 7.13 -31.78
N LYS A 35 25.59 8.38 -31.33
CA LYS A 35 25.57 8.70 -29.91
C LYS A 35 24.42 8.00 -29.17
N ILE A 36 23.25 7.87 -29.83
CA ILE A 36 22.09 7.15 -29.29
C ILE A 36 22.44 5.65 -29.19
N LEU A 37 22.93 5.04 -30.26
CA LEU A 37 23.30 3.63 -30.29
C LEU A 37 24.41 3.26 -29.28
N ASN A 38 25.31 4.18 -29.00
CA ASN A 38 26.37 3.99 -28.01
C ASN A 38 25.95 4.38 -26.59
N GLY A 39 24.69 4.72 -26.35
CA GLY A 39 24.16 5.10 -25.05
C GLY A 39 24.70 6.42 -24.51
N LYS A 40 25.32 7.27 -25.35
CA LYS A 40 25.81 8.59 -24.97
C LYS A 40 24.75 9.69 -25.03
N ARG A 41 23.60 9.40 -25.62
CA ARG A 41 22.46 10.31 -25.74
C ARG A 41 21.17 9.49 -25.87
N ASN A 42 20.10 9.96 -25.25
CA ASN A 42 18.75 9.42 -25.46
C ASN A 42 18.14 10.01 -26.76
N PRO A 43 17.07 9.38 -27.29
CA PRO A 43 16.27 9.98 -28.36
C PRO A 43 15.85 11.40 -27.95
N PRO A 44 15.94 12.38 -28.84
CA PRO A 44 15.70 13.78 -28.48
C PRO A 44 14.22 14.09 -28.20
N SER A 45 13.30 13.30 -28.73
CA SER A 45 11.86 13.48 -28.51
C SER A 45 11.09 12.16 -28.67
N SER A 46 9.85 12.12 -28.17
CA SER A 46 8.92 11.02 -28.39
C SER A 46 8.65 10.82 -29.89
N GLU A 47 8.58 11.90 -30.68
CA GLU A 47 8.39 11.82 -32.14
C GLU A 47 9.53 11.05 -32.82
N VAL A 48 10.77 11.31 -32.44
CA VAL A 48 11.93 10.58 -32.97
C VAL A 48 11.89 9.10 -32.56
N PHE A 49 11.49 8.81 -31.34
CA PHE A 49 11.29 7.43 -30.89
C PHE A 49 10.22 6.71 -31.75
N GLU A 50 9.08 7.36 -31.99
CA GLU A 50 8.02 6.80 -32.84
C GLU A 50 8.50 6.57 -34.27
N LYS A 51 9.21 7.52 -34.88
CA LYS A 51 9.83 7.35 -36.21
C LYS A 51 10.79 6.17 -36.23
N MET A 52 11.62 5.98 -35.18
CA MET A 52 12.51 4.82 -35.06
C MET A 52 11.74 3.51 -35.07
N THR A 53 10.72 3.40 -34.23
CA THR A 53 9.92 2.17 -34.08
C THR A 53 9.14 1.82 -35.34
N GLN A 54 8.58 2.84 -36.00
CA GLN A 54 7.88 2.68 -37.31
C GLN A 54 8.82 2.20 -38.39
N PHE A 55 9.99 2.83 -38.55
CA PHE A 55 10.98 2.40 -39.58
C PHE A 55 11.47 0.98 -39.35
N MET A 56 11.60 0.57 -38.11
CA MET A 56 12.02 -0.78 -37.74
C MET A 56 10.91 -1.82 -37.86
N HIS A 57 9.67 -1.42 -38.11
CA HIS A 57 8.48 -2.30 -38.15
C HIS A 57 8.41 -3.20 -36.91
N LEU A 58 8.52 -2.59 -35.70
CA LEU A 58 8.46 -3.34 -34.44
C LEU A 58 7.07 -3.92 -34.24
N THR A 59 7.02 -5.15 -33.78
CA THR A 59 5.78 -5.74 -33.27
C THR A 59 5.33 -5.00 -31.99
N PRO A 60 4.06 -5.08 -31.60
CA PRO A 60 3.59 -4.45 -30.34
C PRO A 60 4.41 -4.87 -29.11
N ILE A 61 4.87 -6.12 -29.06
CA ILE A 61 5.72 -6.63 -27.95
C ILE A 61 7.10 -5.96 -27.99
N GLU A 62 7.75 -5.91 -29.15
CA GLU A 62 9.05 -5.26 -29.32
C GLU A 62 8.98 -3.76 -29.05
N TYR A 63 7.92 -3.11 -29.50
CA TYR A 63 7.66 -1.69 -29.24
C TYR A 63 7.56 -1.41 -27.73
N ASN A 64 6.70 -2.16 -27.03
CA ASN A 64 6.51 -1.98 -25.59
C ASN A 64 7.81 -2.24 -24.82
N PHE A 65 8.55 -3.28 -25.18
CA PHE A 65 9.83 -3.59 -24.55
C PHE A 65 10.88 -2.49 -24.81
N LEU A 66 10.98 -1.97 -26.04
CA LEU A 66 11.92 -0.89 -26.34
C LEU A 66 11.54 0.41 -25.62
N LYS A 67 10.25 0.72 -25.51
CA LYS A 67 9.71 1.85 -24.75
C LYS A 67 10.04 1.73 -23.26
N GLU A 68 9.85 0.56 -22.69
CA GLU A 68 10.23 0.27 -21.29
C GLU A 68 11.72 0.48 -21.05
N THR A 69 12.59 0.00 -21.94
CA THR A 69 14.05 0.21 -21.81
C THR A 69 14.45 1.68 -21.93
N LEU A 70 13.69 2.48 -22.70
CA LEU A 70 13.90 3.91 -22.77
C LEU A 70 13.53 4.60 -21.45
N GLU A 71 12.38 4.27 -20.88
CA GLU A 71 11.95 4.78 -19.58
C GLU A 71 12.97 4.44 -18.47
N ILE A 72 13.42 3.16 -18.42
CA ILE A 72 14.47 2.73 -17.48
C ILE A 72 15.75 3.56 -17.65
N THR A 73 16.13 3.85 -18.91
CA THR A 73 17.34 4.63 -19.18
C THR A 73 17.20 6.10 -18.81
N GLN A 74 16.00 6.68 -18.94
CA GLN A 74 15.71 8.08 -18.65
C GLN A 74 15.67 8.38 -17.15
N VAL A 75 14.98 7.52 -16.36
CA VAL A 75 14.78 7.76 -14.93
C VAL A 75 15.77 7.03 -14.03
N GLY A 76 16.50 6.06 -14.59
CA GLY A 76 17.37 5.13 -13.85
C GLY A 76 16.62 3.86 -13.41
N PRO A 77 17.34 2.71 -13.37
CA PRO A 77 16.71 1.42 -13.07
C PRO A 77 16.06 1.37 -11.68
N ASP A 78 16.73 1.89 -10.66
CA ASP A 78 16.21 1.85 -9.30
C ASP A 78 14.91 2.65 -9.16
N THR A 79 14.86 3.86 -9.71
CA THR A 79 13.66 4.70 -9.71
C THR A 79 12.53 4.04 -10.51
N TYR A 80 12.83 3.50 -11.70
CA TYR A 80 11.84 2.81 -12.51
C TYR A 80 11.21 1.62 -11.79
N TYR A 81 12.05 0.72 -11.25
CA TYR A 81 11.54 -0.47 -10.56
C TYR A 81 10.86 -0.15 -9.23
N THR A 82 11.27 0.92 -8.54
CA THR A 82 10.58 1.44 -7.36
C THR A 82 9.16 1.88 -7.72
N ARG A 83 9.00 2.75 -8.73
CA ARG A 83 7.69 3.21 -9.20
C ARG A 83 6.81 2.05 -9.68
N LYS A 84 7.39 1.11 -10.41
CA LYS A 84 6.67 -0.09 -10.87
C LYS A 84 6.23 -1.00 -9.72
N SER A 85 7.03 -1.09 -8.67
CA SER A 85 6.69 -1.83 -7.45
C SER A 85 5.54 -1.18 -6.69
N VAL A 86 5.52 0.16 -6.62
CA VAL A 86 4.40 0.91 -6.01
C VAL A 86 3.11 0.74 -6.82
N GLU A 87 3.18 0.90 -8.16
CA GLU A 87 2.03 0.68 -9.05
C GLU A 87 1.44 -0.73 -8.84
N ASN A 88 2.30 -1.74 -8.84
CA ASN A 88 1.90 -3.12 -8.61
C ASN A 88 1.31 -3.35 -7.20
N PHE A 89 1.85 -2.68 -6.18
CA PHE A 89 1.30 -2.75 -4.83
C PHE A 89 -0.11 -2.17 -4.78
N ILE A 90 -0.35 -1.02 -5.38
CA ILE A 90 -1.66 -0.36 -5.43
C ILE A 90 -2.66 -1.20 -6.24
N CYS A 91 -2.29 -1.65 -7.44
CA CYS A 91 -3.18 -2.45 -8.32
C CYS A 91 -3.58 -3.79 -7.71
N HIS A 92 -2.75 -4.37 -6.86
CA HIS A 92 -2.97 -5.68 -6.24
C HIS A 92 -2.91 -5.56 -4.72
N PHE A 93 -3.46 -4.47 -4.19
CA PHE A 93 -3.61 -4.31 -2.76
C PHE A 93 -4.41 -5.51 -2.21
N PRO A 94 -3.96 -6.14 -1.11
CA PRO A 94 -4.59 -7.33 -0.59
C PRO A 94 -5.92 -7.00 0.10
N ASP A 95 -6.96 -6.89 -0.71
CA ASP A 95 -8.36 -6.69 -0.29
C ASP A 95 -9.11 -8.00 -0.06
N GLN A 96 -8.48 -9.14 -0.38
CA GLN A 96 -9.07 -10.45 -0.20
C GLN A 96 -8.58 -11.12 1.10
N PRO A 97 -9.45 -11.83 1.82
CA PRO A 97 -9.04 -12.63 2.97
C PRO A 97 -7.98 -13.64 2.54
N ALA A 98 -7.01 -13.88 3.43
CA ALA A 98 -6.06 -14.96 3.24
C ALA A 98 -6.82 -16.25 2.92
N THR A 99 -6.37 -16.97 1.90
CA THR A 99 -6.96 -18.26 1.52
C THR A 99 -6.97 -19.15 2.77
N GLU A 100 -8.13 -19.66 3.15
CA GLU A 100 -8.22 -20.56 4.30
C GLU A 100 -7.14 -21.65 4.18
N ILE A 101 -6.28 -21.72 5.17
CA ILE A 101 -5.41 -22.89 5.31
C ILE A 101 -6.34 -24.04 5.64
N THR A 102 -6.87 -24.68 4.60
CA THR A 102 -7.63 -25.93 4.78
C THR A 102 -6.72 -26.91 5.51
N GLY A 103 -7.08 -27.26 6.73
CA GLY A 103 -6.31 -28.11 7.64
C GLY A 103 -6.09 -29.57 7.17
N SER A 104 -6.06 -29.78 5.86
CA SER A 104 -6.02 -31.09 5.23
C SER A 104 -4.62 -31.50 4.81
N SER A 105 -3.65 -31.54 5.69
CA SER A 105 -2.49 -32.45 5.54
C SER A 105 -1.37 -32.26 6.57
N PHE A 106 -1.66 -31.72 7.74
CA PHE A 106 -0.70 -31.80 8.84
C PHE A 106 -0.94 -33.11 9.61
N SER A 107 -0.62 -34.26 8.97
CA SER A 107 -0.24 -35.46 9.73
C SER A 107 1.28 -35.39 9.85
N PRO A 108 1.83 -34.88 10.94
CA PRO A 108 3.24 -35.07 11.20
C PRO A 108 3.48 -36.56 11.37
N ASP A 109 4.64 -37.04 10.92
CA ASP A 109 5.16 -38.30 11.44
C ASP A 109 5.00 -38.26 12.96
N PRO A 110 4.55 -39.34 13.61
CA PRO A 110 4.23 -39.32 15.03
C PRO A 110 5.44 -38.80 15.80
N VAL A 111 5.33 -37.54 16.25
CA VAL A 111 6.28 -37.00 17.21
C VAL A 111 6.14 -37.87 18.44
N PRO A 112 7.23 -38.43 19.00
CA PRO A 112 7.15 -39.29 20.17
C PRO A 112 6.42 -38.52 21.28
N GLU A 113 5.26 -39.03 21.71
CA GLU A 113 4.36 -38.44 22.73
C GLU A 113 4.99 -38.27 24.12
N GLN A 114 6.28 -38.57 24.28
CA GLN A 114 6.91 -38.62 25.59
C GLN A 114 8.28 -37.95 25.60
N SER A 115 8.32 -36.64 25.64
CA SER A 115 9.39 -35.99 26.37
C SER A 115 8.79 -34.88 27.24
N GLN A 116 8.81 -35.07 28.55
CA GLN A 116 8.70 -34.01 29.57
C GLN A 116 9.90 -33.05 29.47
N THR A 117 10.44 -32.85 28.28
CA THR A 117 11.59 -31.95 28.05
C THR A 117 11.03 -30.58 27.74
N ASP A 118 11.41 -29.60 28.54
CA ASP A 118 11.09 -28.18 28.37
C ASP A 118 11.64 -27.59 27.05
N CYS A 119 12.38 -28.39 26.28
CA CYS A 119 13.04 -27.95 25.06
C CYS A 119 13.06 -29.09 24.01
N ILE A 120 12.61 -28.78 22.79
CA ILE A 120 12.54 -29.75 21.66
C ILE A 120 13.28 -29.16 20.46
N SER A 121 14.19 -29.94 19.87
CA SER A 121 14.86 -29.61 18.62
C SER A 121 13.94 -29.78 17.41
N LEU A 122 13.87 -28.74 16.55
CA LEU A 122 13.07 -28.74 15.32
C LEU A 122 14.02 -28.78 14.13
N ALA A 123 13.98 -29.87 13.36
CA ALA A 123 14.94 -30.15 12.31
C ALA A 123 14.36 -30.06 10.87
N SER A 124 13.19 -29.44 10.71
CA SER A 124 12.58 -29.17 9.41
C SER A 124 11.54 -28.08 9.50
N GLN A 125 11.23 -27.44 8.38
CA GLN A 125 10.16 -26.47 8.28
C GLN A 125 8.79 -27.04 8.68
N GLN A 126 8.54 -28.31 8.39
CA GLN A 126 7.30 -28.98 8.76
C GLN A 126 7.16 -29.09 10.29
N HIS A 127 8.24 -29.43 11.00
CA HIS A 127 8.24 -29.43 12.47
C HIS A 127 8.01 -28.02 13.03
N ILE A 128 8.67 -27.00 12.48
CA ILE A 128 8.47 -25.61 12.90
C ILE A 128 7.01 -25.18 12.65
N ASN A 129 6.46 -25.44 11.46
CA ASN A 129 5.07 -25.13 11.13
C ASN A 129 4.08 -25.81 12.11
N TYR A 130 4.33 -27.07 12.46
CA TYR A 130 3.49 -27.80 13.40
C TYR A 130 3.48 -27.13 14.78
N TYR A 131 4.64 -26.85 15.36
CA TYR A 131 4.71 -26.23 16.69
C TYR A 131 4.22 -24.78 16.68
N VAL A 132 4.49 -24.01 15.64
CA VAL A 132 3.91 -22.68 15.43
C VAL A 132 2.39 -22.75 15.42
N HIS A 133 1.81 -23.66 14.64
CA HIS A 133 0.37 -23.85 14.60
C HIS A 133 -0.23 -24.19 15.97
N GLN A 134 0.37 -25.12 16.71
CA GLN A 134 -0.07 -25.48 18.05
C GLN A 134 0.01 -24.32 19.05
N MET A 135 1.11 -23.57 19.04
CA MET A 135 1.30 -22.38 19.90
C MET A 135 0.25 -21.32 19.64
N ILE A 136 0.06 -20.95 18.38
CA ILE A 136 -0.85 -19.88 17.96
C ILE A 136 -2.30 -20.26 18.29
N LEU A 137 -2.73 -21.50 18.00
CA LEU A 137 -4.07 -21.96 18.35
C LEU A 137 -4.28 -22.02 19.86
N SER A 138 -3.31 -22.51 20.63
CA SER A 138 -3.41 -22.51 22.08
C SER A 138 -3.55 -21.10 22.64
N GLU A 139 -2.78 -20.14 22.13
CA GLU A 139 -2.83 -18.75 22.58
C GLU A 139 -4.13 -18.05 22.15
N SER A 140 -4.68 -18.37 21.00
CA SER A 140 -5.89 -17.74 20.47
C SER A 140 -7.16 -18.01 21.29
N VAL A 141 -7.18 -19.04 22.13
CA VAL A 141 -8.29 -19.35 23.03
C VAL A 141 -8.15 -18.74 24.42
N HIS A 142 -7.01 -18.13 24.72
CA HIS A 142 -6.81 -17.41 25.99
C HIS A 142 -7.55 -16.06 25.98
N ALA A 143 -8.19 -15.71 27.09
CA ALA A 143 -8.99 -14.47 27.21
C ALA A 143 -8.16 -13.19 26.99
N ASN A 144 -6.85 -13.21 27.22
CA ASN A 144 -5.90 -12.13 26.99
C ASN A 144 -4.66 -12.68 26.31
N GLY A 145 -4.85 -13.39 25.20
CA GLY A 145 -3.75 -13.99 24.46
C GLY A 145 -2.79 -12.93 23.91
N LYS A 146 -1.51 -13.24 23.93
CA LYS A 146 -0.46 -12.34 23.45
C LYS A 146 0.58 -13.09 22.64
N ILE A 147 0.93 -12.52 21.50
CA ILE A 147 1.99 -13.03 20.64
C ILE A 147 3.03 -11.94 20.46
N ALA A 148 4.30 -12.30 20.59
CA ALA A 148 5.40 -11.44 20.22
C ALA A 148 6.23 -12.12 19.12
N MET A 149 6.56 -11.37 18.07
CA MET A 149 7.31 -11.86 16.93
C MET A 149 8.50 -10.97 16.64
N PHE A 150 9.68 -11.57 16.55
CA PHE A 150 10.89 -10.93 16.06
C PHE A 150 11.33 -11.68 14.81
N ILE A 151 10.82 -11.28 13.64
CA ILE A 151 10.89 -12.07 12.41
C ILE A 151 10.73 -11.16 11.19
N GLN A 152 11.23 -11.57 10.03
CA GLN A 152 10.91 -10.88 8.78
C GLN A 152 9.54 -11.35 8.23
N PRO A 153 8.78 -10.46 7.55
CA PRO A 153 7.49 -10.82 6.97
C PRO A 153 7.61 -11.69 5.70
N ASP A 154 8.48 -12.69 5.71
CA ASP A 154 8.66 -13.65 4.62
C ASP A 154 8.26 -15.08 4.99
N TYR A 155 7.89 -15.31 6.25
CA TYR A 155 7.37 -16.60 6.72
C TYR A 155 5.86 -16.72 6.44
N LYS A 156 5.51 -16.96 5.20
CA LYS A 156 4.14 -16.98 4.69
C LYS A 156 3.19 -17.86 5.51
N PHE A 157 3.64 -19.02 5.98
CA PHE A 157 2.81 -19.92 6.79
C PHE A 157 2.29 -19.22 8.04
N LEU A 158 3.15 -18.55 8.80
CA LEU A 158 2.77 -17.83 10.02
C LEU A 158 1.76 -16.72 9.73
N PHE A 159 2.04 -15.85 8.74
CA PHE A 159 1.15 -14.74 8.40
C PHE A 159 -0.20 -15.21 7.87
N SER A 160 -0.24 -16.27 7.06
CA SER A 160 -1.49 -16.88 6.61
C SER A 160 -2.27 -17.52 7.77
N LEU A 161 -1.58 -18.18 8.70
CA LEU A 161 -2.22 -18.75 9.89
C LEU A 161 -2.84 -17.64 10.76
N LEU A 162 -2.10 -16.58 11.06
CA LEU A 162 -2.61 -15.45 11.84
C LEU A 162 -3.80 -14.77 11.15
N ALA A 163 -3.72 -14.52 9.83
CA ALA A 163 -4.80 -13.92 9.07
C ALA A 163 -6.07 -14.80 8.99
N SER A 164 -5.94 -16.12 9.20
CA SER A 164 -7.08 -17.04 9.29
C SER A 164 -7.78 -17.03 10.65
N LEU A 165 -7.17 -16.43 11.68
CA LEU A 165 -7.81 -16.28 12.99
C LEU A 165 -8.92 -15.23 12.89
N HIS A 166 -10.08 -15.55 13.42
CA HIS A 166 -11.19 -14.60 13.45
C HIS A 166 -10.97 -13.49 14.49
N ALA A 167 -11.43 -12.30 14.21
CA ALA A 167 -11.37 -11.12 15.09
C ALA A 167 -12.02 -11.29 16.49
N SER A 168 -12.71 -12.41 16.72
CA SER A 168 -13.29 -12.76 18.03
C SER A 168 -12.25 -13.18 19.09
N ALA A 169 -11.02 -13.45 18.68
CA ALA A 169 -9.95 -13.73 19.61
C ALA A 169 -9.42 -12.40 20.18
N SER A 170 -9.49 -12.23 21.49
CA SER A 170 -8.83 -11.11 22.21
C SER A 170 -7.31 -11.32 22.20
N LEU A 171 -6.72 -11.34 21.00
CA LEU A 171 -5.32 -11.66 20.77
C LEU A 171 -4.55 -10.40 20.41
N LYS A 172 -3.56 -10.03 21.24
CA LYS A 172 -2.66 -8.92 20.98
C LYS A 172 -1.36 -9.40 20.35
N ILE A 173 -0.99 -8.84 19.22
CA ILE A 173 0.21 -9.22 18.47
C ILE A 173 1.16 -8.03 18.36
N ASP A 174 2.36 -8.18 18.90
CA ASP A 174 3.47 -7.26 18.75
C ASP A 174 4.52 -7.89 17.81
N HIS A 175 4.83 -7.23 16.71
CA HIS A 175 5.79 -7.74 15.72
C HIS A 175 6.91 -6.74 15.48
N ILE A 176 8.15 -7.15 15.66
CA ILE A 176 9.37 -6.38 15.34
C ILE A 176 10.00 -6.96 14.09
N PHE A 177 10.32 -6.10 13.11
CA PHE A 177 11.05 -6.50 11.91
C PHE A 177 12.11 -5.48 11.53
N CYS A 178 13.07 -5.91 10.72
CA CYS A 178 14.14 -5.05 10.21
C CYS A 178 13.76 -4.42 8.88
N VAL A 179 13.95 -3.12 8.75
CA VAL A 179 13.81 -2.36 7.51
C VAL A 179 15.20 -2.03 6.97
N GLY A 180 15.43 -2.28 5.68
CA GLY A 180 16.68 -1.90 5.03
C GLY A 180 16.77 -0.39 4.80
N THR A 181 17.94 0.18 5.00
CA THR A 181 18.21 1.61 4.78
C THR A 181 18.26 2.02 3.32
N GLU A 182 18.42 1.07 2.42
CA GLU A 182 18.49 1.30 0.98
C GLU A 182 17.42 0.48 0.25
N PRO A 183 16.90 0.96 -0.89
CA PRO A 183 15.99 0.18 -1.71
C PRO A 183 16.63 -1.16 -2.10
N ALA A 184 16.07 -2.25 -1.63
CA ALA A 184 16.49 -3.59 -1.97
C ALA A 184 15.43 -4.28 -2.82
N PHE A 185 15.85 -4.86 -3.95
CA PHE A 185 14.97 -5.53 -4.89
C PHE A 185 15.12 -7.04 -4.84
N THR A 186 14.01 -7.75 -5.04
CA THR A 186 14.01 -9.17 -5.29
C THR A 186 14.63 -9.48 -6.68
N ARG A 187 14.87 -10.76 -6.99
CA ARG A 187 15.31 -11.18 -8.35
C ARG A 187 14.36 -10.74 -9.46
N ASN A 188 13.09 -10.52 -9.16
CA ASN A 188 12.06 -10.06 -10.08
C ASN A 188 11.84 -8.54 -10.01
N HIS A 189 12.83 -7.78 -9.53
CA HIS A 189 12.78 -6.32 -9.39
C HIS A 189 11.61 -5.77 -8.57
N GLN A 190 11.10 -6.54 -7.61
CA GLN A 190 10.09 -6.07 -6.65
C GLN A 190 10.79 -5.50 -5.42
N LEU A 191 10.35 -4.34 -4.95
CA LEU A 191 10.88 -3.73 -3.74
C LEU A 191 10.53 -4.59 -2.51
N ILE A 192 11.54 -4.98 -1.74
CA ILE A 192 11.39 -5.93 -0.63
C ILE A 192 10.43 -5.40 0.44
N ASN A 193 10.53 -4.12 0.80
CA ASN A 193 9.65 -3.52 1.81
C ASN A 193 8.16 -3.56 1.40
N LEU A 194 7.83 -3.33 0.13
CA LEU A 194 6.45 -3.45 -0.36
C LEU A 194 5.98 -4.91 -0.41
N LYS A 195 6.89 -5.85 -0.69
CA LYS A 195 6.57 -7.27 -0.59
C LYS A 195 6.22 -7.64 0.86
N TYR A 196 6.99 -7.16 1.84
CA TYR A 196 6.70 -7.40 3.24
C TYR A 196 5.34 -6.82 3.67
N LEU A 197 5.03 -5.60 3.25
CA LEU A 197 3.72 -5.01 3.51
C LEU A 197 2.57 -5.88 2.99
N ARG A 198 2.72 -6.45 1.80
CA ARG A 198 1.70 -7.33 1.20
C ARG A 198 1.43 -8.58 2.04
N GLU A 199 2.42 -9.12 2.73
CA GLU A 199 2.25 -10.26 3.64
C GLU A 199 1.61 -9.85 4.98
N ILE A 200 1.76 -8.60 5.39
CA ILE A 200 1.27 -8.05 6.68
C ILE A 200 -0.18 -7.57 6.58
N PHE A 201 -0.58 -6.93 5.47
CA PHE A 201 -1.90 -6.34 5.33
C PHE A 201 -3.07 -7.28 5.61
N PRO A 202 -3.02 -8.59 5.26
CA PRO A 202 -4.08 -9.53 5.61
C PRO A 202 -4.39 -9.61 7.12
N LEU A 203 -3.43 -9.29 8.00
CA LEU A 203 -3.66 -9.26 9.45
C LEU A 203 -4.56 -8.09 9.86
N TYR A 204 -4.33 -6.91 9.28
CA TYR A 204 -5.20 -5.75 9.47
C TYR A 204 -6.59 -5.98 8.86
N MET A 205 -6.66 -6.62 7.68
CA MET A 205 -7.92 -6.99 7.05
C MET A 205 -8.72 -7.99 7.90
N ALA A 206 -8.05 -8.88 8.63
CA ALA A 206 -8.69 -9.80 9.57
C ALA A 206 -9.19 -9.12 10.86
N GLY A 207 -8.84 -7.85 11.10
CA GLY A 207 -9.26 -7.10 12.29
C GLY A 207 -8.53 -7.50 13.57
N LEU A 208 -7.32 -8.04 13.48
CA LEU A 208 -6.49 -8.40 14.63
C LEU A 208 -5.90 -7.15 15.30
N ASP A 209 -5.74 -7.17 16.64
CA ASP A 209 -4.97 -6.16 17.38
C ASP A 209 -3.46 -6.40 17.12
N TYR A 210 -3.00 -5.85 16.02
CA TYR A 210 -1.66 -6.07 15.50
C TYR A 210 -0.86 -4.77 15.48
N SER A 211 0.25 -4.74 16.22
CA SER A 211 1.19 -3.61 16.30
C SER A 211 2.50 -3.98 15.64
N LEU A 212 2.89 -3.20 14.63
CA LEU A 212 4.10 -3.40 13.84
C LEU A 212 5.19 -2.40 14.26
N TRP A 213 6.34 -2.92 14.66
CA TRP A 213 7.50 -2.17 15.12
C TRP A 213 8.68 -2.41 14.18
N TYR A 214 9.53 -1.42 13.97
CA TYR A 214 10.69 -1.56 13.09
C TYR A 214 11.94 -0.89 13.65
N TYR A 215 13.06 -1.36 13.13
CA TYR A 215 14.37 -0.72 13.28
C TYR A 215 15.12 -0.82 11.96
N TYR A 216 16.09 0.09 11.75
CA TYR A 216 16.91 0.09 10.55
C TYR A 216 18.19 -0.70 10.75
N ASP A 217 18.47 -1.65 9.87
CA ASP A 217 19.75 -2.37 9.81
C ASP A 217 19.96 -2.98 8.41
N ARG A 218 21.12 -3.58 8.24
CA ARG A 218 21.43 -4.40 7.06
C ARG A 218 20.82 -5.78 7.20
N ILE A 219 19.64 -6.00 6.65
CA ILE A 219 18.87 -7.25 6.72
C ILE A 219 19.74 -8.46 6.43
N GLN A 220 20.58 -8.36 5.38
CA GLN A 220 21.45 -9.47 4.94
C GLN A 220 22.44 -9.92 6.02
N SER A 221 23.03 -8.96 6.73
CA SER A 221 24.01 -9.27 7.78
C SER A 221 23.36 -9.81 9.04
N HIS A 222 22.23 -9.22 9.40
CA HIS A 222 21.57 -9.51 10.68
C HIS A 222 20.80 -10.83 10.67
N TYR A 223 20.07 -11.10 9.58
CA TYR A 223 19.18 -12.26 9.49
C TYR A 223 19.80 -13.45 8.75
N TYR A 224 20.65 -13.23 7.74
CA TYR A 224 21.02 -14.31 6.83
C TYR A 224 22.46 -14.81 6.96
N ASN A 225 23.39 -14.04 7.55
CA ASN A 225 24.79 -14.43 7.47
C ASN A 225 25.40 -15.01 8.75
N PHE A 226 25.04 -14.50 9.94
CA PHE A 226 25.82 -14.83 11.15
C PHE A 226 24.99 -15.21 12.39
N ASN A 227 23.66 -15.12 12.35
CA ASN A 227 22.81 -15.51 13.45
C ASN A 227 22.25 -16.93 13.26
N LEU A 228 22.43 -17.79 14.24
CA LEU A 228 21.94 -19.17 14.20
C LEU A 228 20.40 -19.21 14.23
N PHE A 229 19.79 -18.42 15.11
CA PHE A 229 18.34 -18.33 15.32
C PHE A 229 17.88 -16.87 15.41
N PRO A 230 17.86 -16.13 14.29
CA PRO A 230 17.49 -14.74 14.29
C PRO A 230 15.98 -14.52 14.44
N CYS A 231 15.17 -15.56 14.28
CA CYS A 231 13.74 -15.51 14.33
C CYS A 231 13.21 -16.01 15.66
N MET A 232 12.28 -15.26 16.27
CA MET A 232 11.67 -15.58 17.54
C MET A 232 10.15 -15.39 17.46
N ILE A 233 9.39 -16.37 17.96
CA ILE A 233 7.95 -16.33 18.12
C ILE A 233 7.63 -16.72 19.56
N LEU A 234 6.93 -15.86 20.28
CA LEU A 234 6.57 -16.03 21.68
C LEU A 234 5.05 -16.04 21.86
N THR A 235 4.58 -16.90 22.74
CA THR A 235 3.24 -16.87 23.33
C THR A 235 3.35 -16.78 24.84
N SER A 236 2.26 -16.79 25.57
CA SER A 236 2.27 -16.74 27.03
C SER A 236 3.10 -17.89 27.66
N ASP A 237 3.03 -19.09 27.05
CA ASP A 237 3.52 -20.34 27.63
C ASP A 237 4.66 -20.99 26.85
N ALA A 238 4.98 -20.50 25.65
CA ALA A 238 5.95 -21.15 24.80
C ALA A 238 6.72 -20.18 23.91
N ALA A 239 7.86 -20.63 23.42
CA ALA A 239 8.72 -19.91 22.50
C ALA A 239 9.23 -20.81 21.37
N ILE A 240 9.41 -20.24 20.18
CA ILE A 240 10.21 -20.82 19.11
C ILE A 240 11.31 -19.86 18.73
N LEU A 241 12.54 -20.37 18.72
CA LEU A 241 13.70 -19.73 18.12
C LEU A 241 14.07 -20.52 16.87
N CYS A 242 14.20 -19.86 15.69
CA CYS A 242 14.50 -20.59 14.47
C CYS A 242 15.44 -19.82 13.52
N SER A 243 16.05 -20.60 12.60
CA SER A 243 16.87 -20.07 11.52
C SER A 243 16.03 -19.22 10.56
N SER A 244 16.69 -18.33 9.83
CA SER A 244 16.03 -17.42 8.85
C SER A 244 15.41 -18.14 7.65
N ASP A 245 15.79 -19.38 7.38
CA ASP A 245 15.19 -20.24 6.35
C ASP A 245 14.10 -21.16 6.88
N TYR A 246 13.80 -21.06 8.20
CA TYR A 246 12.80 -21.87 8.89
C TYR A 246 13.01 -23.38 8.81
N GLN A 247 14.26 -23.83 8.64
CA GLN A 247 14.58 -25.26 8.55
C GLN A 247 15.02 -25.86 9.88
N ASN A 248 15.58 -25.03 10.76
CA ASN A 248 16.09 -25.48 12.04
C ASN A 248 15.60 -24.55 13.17
N GLY A 249 15.32 -25.12 14.32
CA GLY A 249 14.85 -24.33 15.45
C GLY A 249 14.78 -25.09 16.76
N ILE A 250 14.32 -24.40 17.78
CA ILE A 250 14.12 -24.93 19.13
C ILE A 250 12.75 -24.46 19.60
N PHE A 251 11.93 -25.40 20.05
CA PHE A 251 10.69 -25.14 20.75
C PHE A 251 10.93 -25.23 22.25
N ILE A 252 10.47 -24.26 23.03
CA ILE A 252 10.75 -24.07 24.44
C ILE A 252 9.44 -23.89 25.20
N LYS A 253 9.24 -24.68 26.28
CA LYS A 253 8.11 -24.58 27.21
C LYS A 253 8.50 -24.23 28.65
N SER A 254 9.80 -24.05 28.92
CA SER A 254 10.29 -23.64 30.24
C SER A 254 9.76 -22.26 30.61
N PRO A 255 8.97 -22.10 31.69
CA PRO A 255 8.40 -20.80 32.07
C PRO A 255 9.47 -19.73 32.32
N ASP A 256 10.58 -20.09 32.97
CA ASP A 256 11.67 -19.15 33.27
C ASP A 256 12.34 -18.66 31.99
N VAL A 257 12.54 -19.55 31.01
CA VAL A 257 13.13 -19.18 29.71
C VAL A 257 12.15 -18.34 28.88
N VAL A 258 10.88 -18.70 28.85
CA VAL A 258 9.84 -17.92 28.15
C VAL A 258 9.74 -16.51 28.76
N GLN A 259 9.75 -16.37 30.09
CA GLN A 259 9.74 -15.08 30.75
C GLN A 259 10.99 -14.25 30.43
N LEU A 260 12.17 -14.88 30.39
CA LEU A 260 13.42 -14.22 29.99
C LEU A 260 13.32 -13.67 28.56
N LEU A 261 12.81 -14.46 27.63
CA LEU A 261 12.65 -14.05 26.23
C LEU A 261 11.61 -12.92 26.09
N TRP A 262 10.52 -12.94 26.86
CA TRP A 262 9.56 -11.82 26.91
C TRP A 262 10.22 -10.53 27.41
N ASN A 263 11.01 -10.57 28.47
CA ASN A 263 11.72 -9.40 28.99
C ASN A 263 12.68 -8.84 27.94
N GLN A 264 13.38 -9.73 27.23
CA GLN A 264 14.30 -9.33 26.15
C GLN A 264 13.55 -8.71 24.96
N PHE A 265 12.42 -9.28 24.57
CA PHE A 265 11.57 -8.74 23.50
C PHE A 265 11.08 -7.32 23.84
N ILE A 266 10.60 -7.11 25.07
CA ILE A 266 10.15 -5.79 25.54
C ILE A 266 11.29 -4.77 25.46
N SER A 267 12.48 -5.13 25.91
CA SER A 267 13.67 -4.26 25.84
C SER A 267 14.06 -3.90 24.40
N TYR A 268 13.92 -4.83 23.46
CA TYR A 268 14.15 -4.53 22.03
C TYR A 268 13.05 -3.64 21.47
N LYS A 269 11.80 -3.91 21.80
CA LYS A 269 10.64 -3.12 21.36
C LYS A 269 10.76 -1.65 21.77
N GLU A 270 11.29 -1.36 22.96
CA GLU A 270 11.53 0.01 23.46
C GLU A 270 12.55 0.78 22.60
N GLN A 271 13.39 0.10 21.84
CA GLN A 271 14.38 0.68 20.95
C GLN A 271 13.87 0.80 19.50
N CYS A 272 12.70 0.28 19.21
CA CYS A 272 12.08 0.28 17.89
C CYS A 272 11.11 1.45 17.73
N SER A 273 10.92 1.87 16.49
CA SER A 273 9.86 2.81 16.11
C SER A 273 8.59 2.06 15.72
N LEU A 274 7.44 2.66 15.97
CA LEU A 274 6.17 2.12 15.52
C LEU A 274 6.06 2.32 14.00
N PHE A 275 5.73 1.25 13.28
CA PHE A 275 5.54 1.32 11.82
C PHE A 275 4.10 1.66 11.47
N PHE A 276 3.15 0.90 12.03
CA PHE A 276 1.71 1.14 11.94
C PHE A 276 1.04 0.85 13.27
N ARG A 277 0.09 1.69 13.62
CA ARG A 277 -0.90 1.38 14.64
C ARG A 277 -2.28 1.53 14.03
N PRO A 278 -3.06 0.45 13.88
CA PRO A 278 -4.43 0.56 13.42
C PRO A 278 -5.28 1.24 14.50
N ALA A 279 -6.09 2.17 14.06
CA ALA A 279 -7.10 2.81 14.90
C ALA A 279 -8.45 2.67 14.20
N PRO A 280 -9.29 1.66 14.58
CA PRO A 280 -10.62 1.54 13.99
C PRO A 280 -11.44 2.79 14.31
N LEU A 281 -12.05 3.37 13.27
CA LEU A 281 -12.90 4.54 13.41
C LEU A 281 -14.26 4.10 13.93
N THR A 282 -14.47 4.24 15.24
CA THR A 282 -15.73 3.90 15.92
C THR A 282 -16.28 5.15 16.64
N PRO A 283 -17.59 5.19 16.99
CA PRO A 283 -18.16 6.31 17.71
C PRO A 283 -17.48 6.64 19.04
N GLU A 284 -16.84 5.66 19.67
CA GLU A 284 -16.17 5.83 20.97
C GLU A 284 -14.76 6.43 20.83
N ASN A 285 -14.06 6.14 19.75
CA ASN A 285 -12.64 6.57 19.55
C ASN A 285 -12.47 7.59 18.42
N HIS A 286 -13.54 7.91 17.66
CA HIS A 286 -13.47 8.77 16.47
C HIS A 286 -12.80 10.13 16.75
N LYS A 287 -13.03 10.74 17.90
CA LYS A 287 -12.39 12.01 18.26
C LYS A 287 -10.86 11.85 18.35
N ALA A 288 -10.38 10.83 19.03
CA ALA A 288 -8.93 10.57 19.14
C ALA A 288 -8.29 10.28 17.77
N VAL A 289 -9.00 9.60 16.87
CA VAL A 289 -8.54 9.36 15.50
C VAL A 289 -8.55 10.65 14.70
N ILE A 290 -9.61 11.45 14.79
CA ILE A 290 -9.70 12.76 14.13
C ILE A 290 -8.59 13.68 14.67
N ASP A 291 -8.44 13.81 15.98
CA ASP A 291 -7.37 14.62 16.59
C ASP A 291 -5.98 14.15 16.12
N SER A 292 -5.72 12.85 16.06
CA SER A 292 -4.46 12.30 15.52
C SER A 292 -4.27 12.60 14.03
N LEU A 293 -5.32 12.50 13.23
CA LEU A 293 -5.29 12.92 11.82
C LEU A 293 -5.04 14.42 11.72
N PHE A 294 -5.63 15.24 12.57
CA PHE A 294 -5.42 16.68 12.60
C PHE A 294 -4.02 17.06 13.05
N ASP A 295 -3.51 16.52 14.16
CA ASP A 295 -2.15 16.80 14.63
C ASP A 295 -1.12 16.42 13.57
N THR A 296 -1.36 15.34 12.85
CA THR A 296 -0.55 14.90 11.72
C THR A 296 -0.69 15.83 10.51
N PHE A 297 -1.85 16.46 10.32
CA PHE A 297 -2.23 17.19 9.11
C PHE A 297 -2.30 18.71 9.31
N TYR A 298 -2.07 19.23 10.50
CA TYR A 298 -2.11 20.67 10.80
C TYR A 298 -1.00 21.46 10.11
N ASP A 299 -0.02 20.76 9.55
CA ASP A 299 1.07 21.38 8.81
C ASP A 299 0.60 21.92 7.45
N GLN A 300 1.17 23.04 7.01
CA GLN A 300 0.85 23.75 5.75
C GLN A 300 1.27 22.97 4.48
N ASN A 301 1.61 21.69 4.61
CA ASN A 301 2.12 20.87 3.53
C ASN A 301 1.04 20.49 2.52
N ASP A 302 1.49 20.34 1.28
CA ASP A 302 0.71 19.77 0.17
C ASP A 302 0.18 18.37 0.50
N LEU A 303 -0.98 18.04 -0.07
CA LEU A 303 -1.58 16.72 -0.04
C LEU A 303 -1.55 16.11 -1.43
N ILE A 304 -1.01 14.90 -1.52
CA ILE A 304 -1.13 14.08 -2.72
C ILE A 304 -1.69 12.72 -2.34
N GLY A 305 -2.68 12.23 -3.10
CA GLY A 305 -3.33 10.96 -2.77
C GLY A 305 -3.86 10.20 -3.97
N ILE A 306 -4.19 8.93 -3.70
CA ILE A 306 -4.87 8.02 -4.61
C ILE A 306 -5.95 7.28 -3.84
N GLN A 307 -7.18 7.27 -4.35
CA GLN A 307 -8.34 6.70 -3.66
C GLN A 307 -9.46 6.36 -4.65
N PRO A 308 -10.41 5.46 -4.30
CA PRO A 308 -11.49 5.08 -5.20
C PRO A 308 -12.37 6.25 -5.63
N GLU A 309 -12.89 7.03 -4.69
CA GLU A 309 -13.69 8.24 -4.97
C GLU A 309 -12.84 9.51 -4.81
N PRO A 310 -13.17 10.64 -5.46
CA PRO A 310 -12.54 11.93 -5.15
C PRO A 310 -12.77 12.28 -3.67
N CYS A 311 -11.84 13.02 -3.07
CA CYS A 311 -12.05 13.52 -1.72
C CYS A 311 -13.24 14.50 -1.71
N LEU A 312 -14.36 14.07 -1.13
CA LEU A 312 -15.63 14.80 -1.14
C LEU A 312 -15.83 15.68 0.10
N THR A 313 -15.16 15.30 1.19
CA THR A 313 -15.29 15.97 2.50
C THR A 313 -14.96 17.47 2.49
N PRO A 314 -14.05 18.01 1.65
CA PRO A 314 -13.84 19.46 1.57
C PRO A 314 -15.10 20.26 1.18
N PHE A 315 -16.06 19.63 0.50
CA PHE A 315 -17.30 20.25 0.06
C PHE A 315 -18.43 20.15 1.09
N PHE A 316 -18.24 19.38 2.18
CA PHE A 316 -19.19 19.28 3.28
C PHE A 316 -19.01 20.46 4.23
N THR A 317 -19.38 21.66 3.77
CA THR A 317 -19.14 22.91 4.48
C THR A 317 -20.45 23.61 4.86
N GLY A 318 -20.39 24.48 5.87
CA GLY A 318 -21.49 25.34 6.26
C GLY A 318 -22.77 24.55 6.58
N ASN A 319 -23.89 25.01 6.06
CA ASN A 319 -25.21 24.42 6.36
C ASN A 319 -25.32 22.94 5.94
N LEU A 320 -24.67 22.55 4.84
CA LEU A 320 -24.74 21.18 4.35
C LEU A 320 -24.27 20.16 5.39
N LEU A 321 -23.12 20.42 6.03
CA LEU A 321 -22.61 19.51 7.06
C LEU A 321 -23.58 19.40 8.23
N HIS A 322 -24.15 20.51 8.68
CA HIS A 322 -25.15 20.50 9.75
C HIS A 322 -26.45 19.76 9.38
N GLU A 323 -26.88 19.85 8.12
CA GLU A 323 -28.10 19.18 7.63
C GLU A 323 -27.94 17.65 7.58
N ILE A 324 -26.76 17.16 7.21
CA ILE A 324 -26.51 15.72 7.05
C ILE A 324 -26.00 15.05 8.32
N PHE A 325 -25.47 15.80 9.30
CA PHE A 325 -24.81 15.26 10.47
C PHE A 325 -25.78 14.50 11.39
N ASN A 326 -25.32 13.37 11.94
CA ASN A 326 -26.08 12.58 12.90
C ASN A 326 -25.87 13.09 14.34
N TYR A 327 -26.83 13.87 14.85
CA TYR A 327 -26.78 14.45 16.20
C TYR A 327 -27.04 13.43 17.34
N ASP A 328 -27.47 12.21 17.02
CA ASP A 328 -27.70 11.16 18.03
C ASP A 328 -26.40 10.54 18.56
N LEU A 329 -25.25 10.95 18.02
CA LEU A 329 -23.95 10.42 18.40
C LEU A 329 -23.49 10.94 19.77
N PRO A 330 -22.77 10.12 20.56
CA PRO A 330 -22.05 10.61 21.72
C PRO A 330 -21.06 11.72 21.32
N GLN A 331 -21.02 12.83 22.07
CA GLN A 331 -20.13 13.98 21.80
C GLN A 331 -20.33 14.62 20.39
N ALA A 332 -21.54 14.60 19.87
CA ALA A 332 -21.91 15.12 18.54
C ALA A 332 -21.29 16.49 18.23
N ASP A 333 -21.44 17.49 19.13
CA ASP A 333 -20.92 18.84 18.92
C ASP A 333 -19.39 18.87 18.75
N ALA A 334 -18.67 18.05 19.52
CA ALA A 334 -17.21 18.00 19.42
C ALA A 334 -16.73 17.33 18.10
N ILE A 335 -17.46 16.31 17.66
CA ILE A 335 -17.19 15.64 16.39
C ILE A 335 -17.45 16.61 15.24
N LEU A 336 -18.60 17.27 15.25
CA LEU A 336 -19.01 18.24 14.23
C LEU A 336 -17.97 19.36 14.11
N ALA A 337 -17.59 19.98 15.22
CA ALA A 337 -16.58 21.04 15.23
C ALA A 337 -15.23 20.58 14.66
N ALA A 338 -14.78 19.37 15.00
CA ALA A 338 -13.57 18.80 14.45
C ALA A 338 -13.68 18.55 12.93
N ALA A 339 -14.81 18.01 12.47
CA ALA A 339 -15.09 17.79 11.06
C ALA A 339 -15.11 19.10 10.26
N GLU A 340 -15.80 20.14 10.75
CA GLU A 340 -15.85 21.47 10.13
C GLU A 340 -14.43 22.04 9.94
N GLN A 341 -13.62 21.99 10.98
CA GLN A 341 -12.25 22.47 10.91
C GLN A 341 -11.43 21.72 9.86
N ALA A 342 -11.54 20.37 9.81
CA ALA A 342 -10.82 19.54 8.84
C ALA A 342 -11.21 19.86 7.40
N PHE A 343 -12.50 19.89 7.15
CA PHE A 343 -13.01 20.07 5.80
C PHE A 343 -12.69 21.48 5.28
N GLN A 344 -12.79 22.48 6.14
CA GLN A 344 -12.36 23.83 5.82
C GLN A 344 -10.87 23.93 5.48
N MET A 345 -10.01 23.24 6.24
CA MET A 345 -8.56 23.21 5.96
C MET A 345 -8.27 22.56 4.61
N ASN A 346 -8.92 21.45 4.29
CA ASN A 346 -8.78 20.79 3.00
C ASN A 346 -9.28 21.69 1.85
N MET A 347 -10.37 22.42 2.05
CA MET A 347 -10.86 23.39 1.06
C MET A 347 -9.84 24.50 0.80
N VAL A 348 -9.19 25.05 1.84
CA VAL A 348 -8.12 26.06 1.69
C VAL A 348 -6.94 25.48 0.89
N LYS A 349 -6.56 24.23 1.13
CA LYS A 349 -5.50 23.56 0.36
C LYS A 349 -5.86 23.38 -1.11
N ILE A 350 -7.11 23.03 -1.42
CA ILE A 350 -7.61 22.96 -2.79
C ILE A 350 -7.47 24.34 -3.47
N GLN A 351 -7.91 25.41 -2.81
CA GLN A 351 -7.83 26.78 -3.34
C GLN A 351 -6.40 27.26 -3.57
N ASN A 352 -5.43 26.77 -2.80
CA ASN A 352 -4.01 27.07 -2.92
C ASN A 352 -3.26 26.13 -3.87
N GLU A 353 -3.93 25.22 -4.58
CA GLU A 353 -3.32 24.20 -5.45
C GLU A 353 -2.35 23.26 -4.71
N GLN A 354 -2.50 23.12 -3.39
CA GLN A 354 -1.71 22.25 -2.53
C GLN A 354 -2.37 20.87 -2.33
N PHE A 355 -3.22 20.48 -3.27
CA PHE A 355 -4.04 19.29 -3.19
C PHE A 355 -4.06 18.59 -4.54
N LEU A 356 -3.69 17.30 -4.60
CA LEU A 356 -3.73 16.49 -5.81
C LEU A 356 -4.26 15.10 -5.49
N ILE A 357 -5.42 14.76 -6.02
CA ILE A 357 -6.06 13.46 -5.81
C ILE A 357 -6.27 12.74 -7.14
N TYR A 358 -5.81 11.51 -7.18
CA TYR A 358 -6.12 10.54 -8.23
C TYR A 358 -7.27 9.64 -7.78
N SER A 359 -8.32 9.56 -8.56
CA SER A 359 -9.52 8.78 -8.22
C SER A 359 -10.08 8.02 -9.41
N THR A 360 -11.08 7.18 -9.18
CA THR A 360 -11.70 6.37 -10.23
C THR A 360 -13.07 6.91 -10.62
N ARG A 361 -13.47 6.63 -11.87
CA ARG A 361 -14.84 6.89 -12.33
C ARG A 361 -15.86 6.11 -11.50
N GLU A 362 -15.53 4.88 -11.13
CA GLU A 362 -16.44 3.99 -10.38
C GLU A 362 -16.76 4.52 -9.00
N GLY A 363 -15.75 5.03 -8.27
CA GLY A 363 -15.96 5.64 -6.96
C GLY A 363 -16.88 6.84 -7.04
N LEU A 364 -16.66 7.75 -8.00
CA LEU A 364 -17.57 8.90 -8.19
C LEU A 364 -18.99 8.47 -8.55
N LEU A 365 -19.18 7.45 -9.38
CA LEU A 365 -20.48 6.89 -9.71
C LEU A 365 -21.17 6.27 -8.49
N GLN A 366 -20.41 5.61 -7.61
CA GLN A 366 -20.95 5.03 -6.38
C GLN A 366 -21.48 6.12 -5.45
N PHE A 367 -20.73 7.17 -5.21
CA PHE A 367 -21.22 8.36 -4.49
C PHE A 367 -22.49 8.94 -5.14
N ALA A 368 -22.46 9.15 -6.45
CA ALA A 368 -23.61 9.70 -7.17
C ALA A 368 -24.88 8.86 -6.99
N LYS A 369 -24.76 7.53 -6.90
CA LYS A 369 -25.89 6.62 -6.69
C LYS A 369 -26.40 6.62 -5.25
N THR A 370 -25.50 6.58 -4.29
CA THR A 370 -25.83 6.30 -2.89
C THR A 370 -26.00 7.57 -2.05
N GLY A 371 -25.31 8.66 -2.40
CA GLY A 371 -25.16 9.83 -1.54
C GLY A 371 -24.31 9.59 -0.31
N LEU A 372 -23.55 8.48 -0.30
CA LEU A 372 -22.63 8.10 0.76
C LEU A 372 -21.20 8.19 0.25
N THR A 373 -20.28 8.67 1.08
CA THR A 373 -18.85 8.70 0.78
C THR A 373 -18.11 7.58 1.50
N ASP A 374 -17.09 7.02 0.85
CA ASP A 374 -16.22 6.01 1.46
C ASP A 374 -15.29 6.59 2.55
N GLU A 375 -15.11 7.92 2.61
CA GLU A 375 -14.22 8.60 3.54
C GLU A 375 -14.76 8.65 4.98
N ILE A 376 -16.10 8.65 5.13
CA ILE A 376 -16.76 8.80 6.44
C ILE A 376 -17.69 7.61 6.68
N PRO A 377 -17.65 6.96 7.87
CA PRO A 377 -18.62 5.94 8.23
C PRO A 377 -20.06 6.48 8.21
N GLU A 378 -20.98 5.69 7.69
CA GLU A 378 -22.42 6.02 7.56
C GLU A 378 -23.08 6.40 8.90
N ILE A 379 -22.53 5.96 10.02
CA ILE A 379 -23.05 6.26 11.35
C ILE A 379 -22.96 7.76 11.69
N PHE A 380 -22.05 8.53 11.05
CA PHE A 380 -21.83 9.95 11.36
C PHE A 380 -22.75 10.90 10.62
N TYR A 381 -23.41 10.46 9.54
CA TYR A 381 -24.22 11.36 8.71
C TYR A 381 -25.33 10.61 7.97
N HIS A 382 -26.30 11.35 7.45
CA HIS A 382 -27.38 10.82 6.62
C HIS A 382 -26.99 10.91 5.14
N PRO A 383 -27.45 9.96 4.29
CA PRO A 383 -27.21 10.01 2.85
C PRO A 383 -27.66 11.35 2.24
N LEU A 384 -26.82 11.90 1.36
CA LEU A 384 -27.12 13.17 0.69
C LEU A 384 -28.28 13.05 -0.29
N THR A 385 -29.15 14.08 -0.33
CA THR A 385 -30.21 14.21 -1.35
C THR A 385 -29.59 14.36 -2.76
N VAL A 386 -30.43 14.26 -3.79
CA VAL A 386 -29.95 14.43 -5.19
C VAL A 386 -29.39 15.83 -5.39
N GLU A 387 -30.07 16.86 -4.85
CA GLU A 387 -29.64 18.27 -4.94
C GLU A 387 -28.28 18.49 -4.27
N GLN A 388 -28.11 17.95 -3.07
CA GLN A 388 -26.83 18.02 -2.32
C GLN A 388 -25.71 17.29 -3.05
N ARG A 389 -25.97 16.11 -3.65
CA ARG A 389 -25.00 15.40 -4.49
C ARG A 389 -24.57 16.23 -5.70
N ILE A 390 -25.51 16.88 -6.38
CA ILE A 390 -25.22 17.75 -7.53
C ILE A 390 -24.34 18.95 -7.09
N GLU A 391 -24.61 19.53 -5.92
CA GLU A 391 -23.78 20.62 -5.36
C GLU A 391 -22.32 20.15 -5.16
N ILE A 392 -22.12 18.99 -4.51
CA ILE A 392 -20.79 18.39 -4.32
C ILE A 392 -20.11 18.10 -5.67
N LEU A 393 -20.83 17.51 -6.63
CA LEU A 393 -20.30 17.19 -7.95
C LEU A 393 -19.88 18.42 -8.74
N ASN A 394 -20.56 19.57 -8.57
CA ASN A 394 -20.11 20.83 -9.15
C ASN A 394 -18.78 21.30 -8.56
N GLY A 395 -18.55 21.10 -7.27
CA GLY A 395 -17.25 21.33 -6.64
C GLY A 395 -16.15 20.41 -7.20
N VAL A 396 -16.44 19.11 -7.32
CA VAL A 396 -15.53 18.13 -7.96
C VAL A 396 -15.21 18.54 -9.40
N ARG A 397 -16.20 19.00 -10.17
CA ARG A 397 -16.02 19.48 -11.54
C ARG A 397 -15.01 20.63 -11.63
N GLN A 398 -15.12 21.61 -10.73
CA GLN A 398 -14.16 22.72 -10.65
C GLN A 398 -12.74 22.23 -10.33
N CYS A 399 -12.60 21.26 -9.42
CA CYS A 399 -11.31 20.65 -9.12
C CYS A 399 -10.71 19.87 -10.31
N CYS A 400 -11.55 19.30 -11.18
CA CYS A 400 -11.10 18.70 -12.42
C CYS A 400 -10.58 19.75 -13.42
N GLU A 401 -11.24 20.90 -13.54
CA GLU A 401 -10.81 22.00 -14.42
C GLU A 401 -9.43 22.54 -14.04
N THR A 402 -9.15 22.63 -12.75
CA THR A 402 -7.83 23.06 -12.23
C THR A 402 -6.78 21.95 -12.21
N GLY A 403 -7.17 20.69 -12.45
CA GLY A 403 -6.29 19.53 -12.41
C GLY A 403 -5.93 19.04 -11.00
N VAL A 404 -6.61 19.57 -9.97
CA VAL A 404 -6.52 19.11 -8.57
C VAL A 404 -7.06 17.69 -8.42
N TYR A 405 -8.14 17.36 -9.13
CA TYR A 405 -8.66 15.99 -9.22
C TYR A 405 -8.42 15.40 -10.60
N ARG A 406 -7.90 14.17 -10.62
CA ARG A 406 -7.56 13.43 -11.83
C ARG A 406 -8.18 12.05 -11.80
N PHE A 407 -8.91 11.69 -12.86
CA PHE A 407 -9.51 10.37 -12.97
C PHE A 407 -8.57 9.38 -13.63
N LEU A 408 -8.33 8.27 -12.95
CA LEU A 408 -7.44 7.19 -13.36
C LEU A 408 -7.96 6.43 -14.57
N GLN A 409 -7.01 5.97 -15.38
CA GLN A 409 -7.21 5.07 -16.50
C GLN A 409 -6.41 3.78 -16.28
N LYS A 410 -6.52 2.81 -17.20
CA LYS A 410 -5.74 1.57 -17.11
C LYS A 410 -4.24 1.85 -16.97
N PRO A 411 -3.52 1.11 -16.12
CA PRO A 411 -3.96 -0.08 -15.36
C PRO A 411 -4.69 0.22 -14.04
N LEU A 412 -4.74 1.47 -13.60
CA LEU A 412 -5.26 1.92 -12.30
C LEU A 412 -6.75 2.29 -12.32
N SER A 413 -7.48 2.00 -13.41
CA SER A 413 -8.91 2.33 -13.53
C SER A 413 -9.80 1.65 -12.48
N HIS A 414 -9.30 0.57 -11.87
CA HIS A 414 -9.96 -0.15 -10.79
C HIS A 414 -9.00 -0.19 -9.60
N LEU A 415 -9.30 0.62 -8.60
CA LEU A 415 -8.63 0.54 -7.31
C LEU A 415 -9.42 -0.39 -6.39
N PRO A 416 -8.77 -1.05 -5.43
CA PRO A 416 -9.49 -1.73 -4.35
C PRO A 416 -10.47 -0.75 -3.71
N HIS A 417 -11.74 -1.12 -3.63
CA HIS A 417 -12.84 -0.24 -3.23
C HIS A 417 -12.68 0.43 -1.86
N ASN A 418 -11.69 0.03 -1.10
CA ASN A 418 -11.53 0.45 0.27
C ASN A 418 -10.21 1.17 0.53
N LEU A 419 -9.35 1.33 -0.48
CA LEU A 419 -8.02 1.91 -0.27
C LEU A 419 -8.01 3.41 -0.56
N HIS A 420 -7.87 4.21 0.50
CA HIS A 420 -7.48 5.61 0.43
C HIS A 420 -6.03 5.72 0.89
N PHE A 421 -5.18 6.25 0.05
CA PHE A 421 -3.79 6.49 0.38
C PHE A 421 -3.43 7.94 0.14
N CYS A 422 -3.03 8.64 1.19
CA CYS A 422 -2.70 10.06 1.14
C CYS A 422 -1.33 10.32 1.77
N ILE A 423 -0.61 11.27 1.21
CA ILE A 423 0.68 11.74 1.73
C ILE A 423 0.59 13.25 1.97
N ARG A 424 1.07 13.67 3.14
CA ARG A 424 1.21 15.07 3.53
C ARG A 424 2.59 15.29 4.13
N GLY A 425 3.37 16.18 3.55
CA GLY A 425 4.75 16.36 4.00
C GLY A 425 5.54 15.05 4.02
N THR A 426 6.01 14.65 5.19
CA THR A 426 6.78 13.41 5.42
C THR A 426 5.95 12.26 5.97
N MET A 427 4.63 12.41 6.06
CA MET A 427 3.74 11.42 6.64
C MET A 427 2.77 10.87 5.59
N GLY A 428 2.54 9.58 5.66
CA GLY A 428 1.52 8.88 4.86
C GLY A 428 0.36 8.44 5.74
N SER A 429 -0.81 8.29 5.12
CA SER A 429 -2.00 7.74 5.75
C SER A 429 -2.69 6.78 4.79
N MET A 430 -3.02 5.60 5.28
CA MET A 430 -3.86 4.64 4.58
C MET A 430 -5.16 4.49 5.35
N VAL A 431 -6.27 4.58 4.64
CA VAL A 431 -7.61 4.31 5.19
C VAL A 431 -8.24 3.22 4.36
N PHE A 432 -8.77 2.20 5.00
CA PHE A 432 -9.43 1.09 4.32
C PHE A 432 -10.47 0.43 5.24
N ARG A 433 -11.37 -0.33 4.65
CA ARG A 433 -12.38 -1.10 5.37
C ARG A 433 -11.91 -2.55 5.53
N ASN A 434 -11.84 -3.04 6.76
CA ASN A 434 -11.47 -4.44 7.03
C ASN A 434 -12.62 -5.42 6.76
N ASN A 435 -12.37 -6.72 6.87
CA ASN A 435 -13.35 -7.78 6.62
C ASN A 435 -14.54 -7.77 7.59
N THR A 436 -14.43 -7.10 8.74
CA THR A 436 -15.53 -6.91 9.71
C THR A 436 -16.37 -5.67 9.41
N GLY A 437 -16.03 -4.90 8.36
CA GLY A 437 -16.70 -3.67 7.97
C GLY A 437 -16.22 -2.41 8.72
N GLN A 438 -15.21 -2.53 9.58
CA GLN A 438 -14.64 -1.39 10.30
C GLN A 438 -13.69 -0.60 9.40
N ILE A 439 -13.73 0.72 9.49
CA ILE A 439 -12.75 1.59 8.85
C ILE A 439 -11.48 1.61 9.74
N ILE A 440 -10.37 1.27 9.13
CA ILE A 440 -9.03 1.27 9.76
C ILE A 440 -8.24 2.44 9.20
N VAL A 441 -7.64 3.21 10.07
CA VAL A 441 -6.69 4.27 9.71
C VAL A 441 -5.30 3.81 10.11
N LEU A 442 -4.37 3.79 9.16
CA LEU A 442 -2.95 3.50 9.39
C LEU A 442 -2.12 4.72 9.07
N ASN A 443 -1.52 5.32 10.07
CA ASN A 443 -0.52 6.37 9.86
C ASN A 443 0.84 5.73 9.60
N ILE A 444 1.52 6.20 8.55
CA ILE A 444 2.81 5.70 8.08
C ILE A 444 3.87 6.73 8.44
N GLU A 445 4.74 6.39 9.39
CA GLU A 445 5.84 7.25 9.85
C GLU A 445 7.19 6.84 9.22
N GLU A 446 7.25 5.66 8.59
CA GLU A 446 8.47 5.18 7.94
C GLU A 446 8.76 6.03 6.69
N THR A 447 9.78 6.88 6.78
CA THR A 447 10.07 7.93 5.81
C THR A 447 10.47 7.42 4.43
N CYS A 448 11.17 6.29 4.34
CA CYS A 448 11.54 5.71 3.05
C CYS A 448 10.30 5.23 2.28
N LEU A 449 9.35 4.61 2.97
CA LEU A 449 8.10 4.17 2.36
C LEU A 449 7.27 5.36 1.89
N VAL A 450 7.11 6.39 2.73
CA VAL A 450 6.41 7.62 2.35
C VAL A 450 7.05 8.27 1.13
N SER A 451 8.38 8.35 1.10
CA SER A 451 9.14 8.93 -0.01
C SER A 451 8.92 8.21 -1.34
N ILE A 452 8.93 6.88 -1.35
CA ILE A 452 8.72 6.11 -2.60
C ILE A 452 7.30 6.22 -3.14
N PHE A 453 6.29 6.26 -2.25
CA PHE A 453 4.91 6.48 -2.66
C PHE A 453 4.71 7.91 -3.18
N ARG A 454 5.30 8.93 -2.52
CA ARG A 454 5.27 10.30 -2.97
C ARG A 454 5.88 10.43 -4.37
N ASP A 455 7.11 9.91 -4.57
CA ASP A 455 7.77 9.94 -5.86
C ASP A 455 6.92 9.31 -6.97
N TYR A 456 6.26 8.20 -6.68
CA TYR A 456 5.36 7.55 -7.64
C TYR A 456 4.16 8.44 -8.00
N LEU A 457 3.47 9.02 -7.00
CA LEU A 457 2.28 9.83 -7.24
C LEU A 457 2.62 11.15 -7.94
N GLU A 458 3.71 11.82 -7.57
CA GLU A 458 4.17 13.07 -8.21
C GLU A 458 4.58 12.86 -9.67
N HIS A 459 5.10 11.69 -10.00
CA HIS A 459 5.58 11.36 -11.33
C HIS A 459 4.71 10.31 -12.05
N MET A 460 3.44 10.22 -11.68
CA MET A 460 2.51 9.30 -12.35
C MET A 460 2.47 9.58 -13.85
N ASN A 461 2.54 8.50 -14.63
CA ASN A 461 2.53 8.60 -16.09
C ASN A 461 1.25 9.32 -16.56
N PRO A 462 1.34 10.39 -17.35
CA PRO A 462 0.16 11.09 -17.89
C PRO A 462 -0.82 10.20 -18.65
N ALA A 463 -0.36 9.06 -19.19
CA ALA A 463 -1.24 8.07 -19.81
C ALA A 463 -2.09 7.27 -18.79
N SER A 464 -1.80 7.37 -17.49
CA SER A 464 -2.53 6.65 -16.44
C SER A 464 -3.75 7.41 -15.91
N TYR A 465 -4.00 8.64 -16.37
CA TYR A 465 -5.19 9.44 -15.99
C TYR A 465 -5.74 10.25 -17.16
N CYS A 466 -7.00 10.68 -17.04
CA CYS A 466 -7.68 11.47 -18.06
C CYS A 466 -7.10 12.90 -18.18
N SER A 467 -7.23 13.52 -19.36
CA SER A 467 -7.06 14.98 -19.46
C SER A 467 -8.16 15.72 -18.68
N THR A 468 -7.91 16.98 -18.34
CA THR A 468 -8.85 17.85 -17.63
C THR A 468 -10.21 17.94 -18.33
N GLU A 469 -10.22 18.07 -19.68
CA GLU A 469 -11.45 18.12 -20.48
C GLU A 469 -12.27 16.84 -20.31
N LYS A 470 -11.62 15.66 -20.46
CA LYS A 470 -12.33 14.38 -20.29
C LYS A 470 -12.80 14.15 -18.86
N ALA A 471 -12.05 14.60 -17.87
CA ALA A 471 -12.44 14.51 -16.48
C ALA A 471 -13.69 15.38 -16.21
N THR A 472 -13.71 16.60 -16.73
CA THR A 472 -14.86 17.51 -16.62
C THR A 472 -16.10 16.96 -17.34
N GLU A 473 -15.95 16.46 -18.59
CA GLU A 473 -17.03 15.82 -19.33
C GLU A 473 -17.64 14.62 -18.59
N LEU A 474 -16.81 13.84 -17.91
CA LEU A 474 -17.26 12.70 -17.11
C LEU A 474 -18.13 13.14 -15.93
N VAL A 475 -17.74 14.19 -15.21
CA VAL A 475 -18.54 14.73 -14.09
C VAL A 475 -19.84 15.33 -14.61
N ASP A 476 -19.82 16.10 -15.71
CA ASP A 476 -21.00 16.67 -16.34
C ASP A 476 -22.01 15.58 -16.76
N GLN A 477 -21.52 14.46 -17.29
CA GLN A 477 -22.37 13.31 -17.64
C GLN A 477 -23.06 12.73 -16.40
N ILE A 478 -22.34 12.57 -15.28
CA ILE A 478 -22.90 12.04 -14.02
C ILE A 478 -23.95 13.00 -13.46
N ILE A 479 -23.71 14.31 -13.47
CA ILE A 479 -24.67 15.32 -13.03
C ILE A 479 -25.95 15.24 -13.90
N ASN A 480 -25.81 15.17 -15.21
CA ASN A 480 -26.95 15.04 -16.13
C ASN A 480 -27.74 13.76 -15.89
N ASP A 481 -27.07 12.64 -15.61
CA ASP A 481 -27.72 11.36 -15.33
C ASP A 481 -28.49 11.40 -13.99
N LEU A 482 -27.96 12.08 -12.96
CA LEU A 482 -28.67 12.33 -11.71
C LEU A 482 -29.90 13.20 -11.91
N GLN A 483 -29.79 14.33 -12.65
CA GLN A 483 -30.91 15.24 -12.91
C GLN A 483 -32.05 14.56 -13.67
N ASN A 484 -31.72 13.58 -14.51
CA ASN A 484 -32.69 12.84 -15.30
C ASN A 484 -33.12 11.50 -14.67
N ASN A 485 -32.83 11.26 -13.40
CA ASN A 485 -33.13 10.01 -12.67
C ASN A 485 -32.68 8.73 -13.42
N ARG A 486 -31.47 8.77 -14.03
CA ARG A 486 -30.88 7.62 -14.74
C ARG A 486 -29.95 6.80 -13.88
N ILE A 487 -29.54 7.33 -12.74
CA ILE A 487 -28.72 6.69 -11.70
C ILE A 487 -29.27 6.99 -10.31
#